data_fd306be5935b82317bd27cac7588b6a3
#
_entry.id   fd306be5935b82317bd27cac7588b6a3
#
_cell.length_a   1.000
_cell.length_b   1.000
_cell.length_c   1.000
_cell.angle_alpha   90.00
_cell.angle_beta   90.00
_cell.angle_gamma   90.00
#
_symmetry.space_group_name_H-M   'P 1'
#
loop_
_entity.id
_entity.type
_entity.pdbx_description
1 polymer ?
#
loop_
_entity_poly.entity_id
_entity_poly.type
_entity_poly.pdbx_seq_one_letter_code
_entity_poly.pdbx_strand_id
1 'polypeptide(L)'
;MVKRIIRAWNKTNLMKRIAIGILVGALLALLLPQASAIGLLGEIFVGGLRAIAPLLVFALVANALSQHQKGTQTNMKSVLSLYLLGTFAAALVAVLVNYLFPITISLTGTSAEGTSPDGLGEVISNLLLKIVDNPLNALIQANYIGILSWAVVFGIAMREASEHSKDLLQTLADITSKIVEWIINLAPFGILGLVYKTIAGQGFAGLKSYGILLLLLVGTMFFVALVINPLIAFIMIRKNPYPLVFKCLRVSGLTAFFTRSSAANIPVNMKLCKELGLNPDTYSVSIPLGSTINMAGAAVTINTLTLAAVNTQGIQVDFGTALVLSVVAAISACGASGVAGGSLLLIPVACSLFGIGNDIAMQVVSVGFIIGVIQDSCETALNSSTDVLFTAISEMKDWPKEKRY
;
A
#
# COMPACT_ATOMS: atom_id res chain seq x y z
N MET A 1 -38.20 4.72 11.96
CA MET A 1 -37.66 3.93 10.84
C MET A 1 -36.21 4.31 10.51
N VAL A 2 -35.90 5.57 10.23
CA VAL A 2 -34.54 6.07 9.86
C VAL A 2 -33.45 5.70 10.89
N LYS A 3 -33.69 5.94 12.19
CA LYS A 3 -32.72 5.58 13.25
C LYS A 3 -32.40 4.07 13.31
N ARG A 4 -33.34 3.21 12.93
CA ARG A 4 -33.15 1.75 12.89
C ARG A 4 -32.28 1.35 11.69
N ILE A 5 -32.50 1.98 10.55
CA ILE A 5 -31.70 1.77 9.33
C ILE A 5 -30.26 2.24 9.55
N ILE A 6 -30.06 3.44 10.11
CA ILE A 6 -28.72 3.97 10.41
C ILE A 6 -27.97 3.05 11.41
N ARG A 7 -28.66 2.55 12.45
CA ARG A 7 -28.05 1.60 13.39
C ARG A 7 -27.66 0.27 12.73
N ALA A 8 -28.52 -0.26 11.86
CA ALA A 8 -28.25 -1.48 11.10
C ALA A 8 -27.06 -1.26 10.13
N TRP A 9 -27.05 -0.12 9.44
CA TRP A 9 -25.94 0.29 8.57
C TRP A 9 -24.62 0.37 9.31
N ASN A 10 -24.56 1.04 10.46
CA ASN A 10 -23.34 1.19 11.25
C ASN A 10 -22.85 -0.12 11.88
N LYS A 11 -23.73 -1.10 12.10
CA LYS A 11 -23.34 -2.45 12.54
C LYS A 11 -22.80 -3.33 11.40
N THR A 12 -23.05 -2.95 10.15
CA THR A 12 -22.61 -3.72 8.97
C THR A 12 -21.12 -3.43 8.72
N ASN A 13 -20.33 -4.49 8.43
CA ASN A 13 -18.93 -4.35 8.09
C ASN A 13 -18.75 -3.43 6.85
N LEU A 14 -17.70 -2.61 6.86
CA LEU A 14 -17.37 -1.66 5.79
C LEU A 14 -17.31 -2.34 4.40
N MET A 15 -16.75 -3.55 4.32
CA MET A 15 -16.70 -4.33 3.07
C MET A 15 -18.08 -4.57 2.47
N LYS A 16 -19.06 -4.99 3.30
CA LYS A 16 -20.43 -5.21 2.84
C LYS A 16 -21.09 -3.91 2.41
N ARG A 17 -20.83 -2.81 3.12
CA ARG A 17 -21.33 -1.48 2.76
C ARG A 17 -20.78 -1.01 1.41
N ILE A 18 -19.47 -1.23 1.16
CA ILE A 18 -18.84 -0.92 -0.13
C ILE A 18 -19.41 -1.78 -1.26
N ALA A 19 -19.60 -3.10 -1.04
CA ALA A 19 -20.22 -3.98 -2.03
C ALA A 19 -21.64 -3.51 -2.40
N ILE A 20 -22.43 -3.10 -1.41
CA ILE A 20 -23.75 -2.48 -1.64
C ILE A 20 -23.60 -1.19 -2.46
N GLY A 21 -22.64 -0.34 -2.13
CA GLY A 21 -22.34 0.88 -2.89
C GLY A 21 -22.02 0.62 -4.36
N ILE A 22 -21.20 -0.40 -4.64
CA ILE A 22 -20.87 -0.83 -6.02
C ILE A 22 -22.14 -1.26 -6.76
N LEU A 23 -22.95 -2.14 -6.16
CA LEU A 23 -24.18 -2.66 -6.79
C LEU A 23 -25.19 -1.53 -7.04
N VAL A 24 -25.40 -0.66 -6.06
CA VAL A 24 -26.34 0.48 -6.19
C VAL A 24 -25.81 1.48 -7.23
N GLY A 25 -24.51 1.78 -7.24
CA GLY A 25 -23.88 2.66 -8.22
C GLY A 25 -24.05 2.13 -9.66
N ALA A 26 -23.83 0.83 -9.85
CA ALA A 26 -24.03 0.17 -11.13
C ALA A 26 -25.52 0.23 -11.58
N LEU A 27 -26.44 -0.08 -10.67
CA LEU A 27 -27.87 -0.03 -10.94
C LEU A 27 -28.34 1.38 -11.30
N LEU A 28 -27.91 2.39 -10.54
CA LEU A 28 -28.25 3.79 -10.80
C LEU A 28 -27.69 4.28 -12.15
N ALA A 29 -26.51 3.84 -12.53
CA ALA A 29 -25.92 4.18 -13.83
C ALA A 29 -26.74 3.62 -15.01
N LEU A 30 -27.34 2.42 -14.83
CA LEU A 30 -28.20 1.82 -15.85
C LEU A 30 -29.59 2.47 -15.91
N LEU A 31 -30.16 2.79 -14.75
CA LEU A 31 -31.53 3.33 -14.68
C LEU A 31 -31.59 4.84 -14.92
N LEU A 32 -30.58 5.57 -14.49
CA LEU A 32 -30.53 7.03 -14.49
C LEU A 32 -29.18 7.56 -15.04
N PRO A 33 -28.78 7.22 -16.28
CA PRO A 33 -27.45 7.55 -16.81
C PRO A 33 -27.18 9.07 -16.89
N GLN A 34 -28.22 9.90 -16.87
CA GLN A 34 -28.10 11.36 -16.96
C GLN A 34 -28.03 12.06 -15.59
N ALA A 35 -28.14 11.33 -14.48
CA ALA A 35 -28.13 11.91 -13.13
C ALA A 35 -26.67 12.19 -12.65
N SER A 36 -25.95 13.06 -13.34
CA SER A 36 -24.53 13.39 -13.10
C SER A 36 -24.21 13.77 -11.66
N ALA A 37 -25.19 14.33 -10.91
CA ALA A 37 -25.04 14.66 -9.50
C ALA A 37 -24.65 13.47 -8.61
N ILE A 38 -24.98 12.23 -9.01
CA ILE A 38 -24.55 11.03 -8.28
C ILE A 38 -23.03 10.88 -8.31
N GLY A 39 -22.38 11.26 -9.42
CA GLY A 39 -20.95 11.25 -9.57
C GLY A 39 -20.21 12.16 -8.58
N LEU A 40 -20.84 13.25 -8.11
CA LEU A 40 -20.28 14.17 -7.12
C LEU A 40 -19.91 13.47 -5.80
N LEU A 41 -20.63 12.42 -5.42
CA LEU A 41 -20.27 11.64 -4.21
C LEU A 41 -18.87 11.02 -4.34
N GLY A 42 -18.53 10.54 -5.53
CA GLY A 42 -17.18 10.02 -5.83
C GLY A 42 -16.13 11.12 -5.82
N GLU A 43 -16.43 12.25 -6.43
CA GLU A 43 -15.50 13.40 -6.50
C GLU A 43 -15.21 13.99 -5.11
N ILE A 44 -16.21 14.14 -4.25
CA ILE A 44 -16.04 14.60 -2.87
C ILE A 44 -15.18 13.60 -2.07
N PHE A 45 -15.45 12.30 -2.22
CA PHE A 45 -14.67 11.26 -1.55
C PHE A 45 -13.19 11.32 -1.94
N VAL A 46 -12.88 11.33 -3.23
CA VAL A 46 -11.50 11.40 -3.75
C VAL A 46 -10.87 12.74 -3.43
N GLY A 47 -11.62 13.84 -3.51
CA GLY A 47 -11.16 15.17 -3.11
C GLY A 47 -10.75 15.25 -1.65
N GLY A 48 -11.51 14.62 -0.75
CA GLY A 48 -11.16 14.51 0.67
C GLY A 48 -9.86 13.74 0.90
N LEU A 49 -9.68 12.62 0.20
CA LEU A 49 -8.42 11.85 0.27
C LEU A 49 -7.24 12.64 -0.30
N ARG A 50 -7.44 13.30 -1.44
CA ARG A 50 -6.42 14.15 -2.08
C ARG A 50 -5.96 15.28 -1.17
N ALA A 51 -6.88 15.91 -0.42
CA ALA A 51 -6.58 17.01 0.47
C ALA A 51 -5.69 16.62 1.64
N ILE A 52 -5.88 15.44 2.22
CA ILE A 52 -5.12 14.99 3.40
C ILE A 52 -3.85 14.20 3.03
N ALA A 53 -3.75 13.65 1.81
CA ALA A 53 -2.68 12.74 1.42
C ALA A 53 -1.26 13.30 1.60
N PRO A 54 -0.93 14.58 1.24
CA PRO A 54 0.39 15.13 1.45
C PRO A 54 0.82 15.12 2.93
N LEU A 55 -0.06 15.58 3.81
CA LEU A 55 0.20 15.60 5.25
C LEU A 55 0.30 14.20 5.85
N LEU A 56 -0.57 13.29 5.40
CA LEU A 56 -0.54 11.89 5.82
C LEU A 56 0.80 11.23 5.49
N VAL A 57 1.25 11.33 4.23
CA VAL A 57 2.52 10.72 3.77
C VAL A 57 3.69 11.26 4.59
N PHE A 58 3.76 12.58 4.79
CA PHE A 58 4.80 13.19 5.63
C PHE A 58 4.79 12.63 7.06
N ALA A 59 3.63 12.69 7.73
CA ALA A 59 3.51 12.30 9.12
C ALA A 59 3.82 10.82 9.35
N LEU A 60 3.30 9.93 8.49
CA LEU A 60 3.49 8.50 8.65
C LEU A 60 4.93 8.07 8.39
N VAL A 61 5.55 8.54 7.32
CA VAL A 61 6.94 8.18 6.97
C VAL A 61 7.91 8.75 8.00
N ALA A 62 7.74 10.02 8.39
CA ALA A 62 8.59 10.64 9.41
C ALA A 62 8.46 9.91 10.75
N ASN A 63 7.23 9.59 11.18
CA ASN A 63 7.00 8.85 12.40
C ASN A 63 7.60 7.44 12.36
N ALA A 64 7.35 6.66 11.30
CA ALA A 64 7.90 5.30 11.17
C ALA A 64 9.43 5.27 11.30
N LEU A 65 10.12 6.26 10.74
CA LEU A 65 11.56 6.37 10.81
C LEU A 65 12.08 6.91 12.14
N SER A 66 11.32 7.73 12.86
CA SER A 66 11.69 8.28 14.16
C SER A 66 11.67 7.26 15.29
N GLN A 67 10.76 6.27 15.22
CA GLN A 67 10.56 5.26 16.26
C GLN A 67 11.63 4.16 16.28
N HIS A 68 12.58 4.19 15.34
CA HIS A 68 13.62 3.18 15.27
C HIS A 68 14.60 3.31 16.45
N GLN A 69 14.42 2.45 17.47
CA GLN A 69 15.31 2.38 18.63
C GLN A 69 16.58 1.59 18.30
N LYS A 70 17.73 2.10 18.76
CA LYS A 70 18.99 1.34 18.80
C LYS A 70 18.85 0.31 19.94
N GLY A 71 18.29 -0.86 19.64
CA GLY A 71 18.04 -1.91 20.64
C GLY A 71 19.00 -3.08 20.52
N THR A 72 19.35 -3.57 21.67
CA THR A 72 19.98 -4.83 22.10
C THR A 72 20.13 -5.96 21.07
N GLN A 73 21.17 -6.75 21.29
CA GLN A 73 21.67 -7.96 20.59
C GLN A 73 20.59 -8.99 20.20
N THR A 74 19.76 -8.65 19.27
CA THR A 74 18.75 -9.53 18.68
C THR A 74 19.05 -9.65 17.20
N ASN A 75 18.48 -10.64 16.52
CA ASN A 75 18.58 -10.79 15.07
C ASN A 75 17.93 -9.65 14.26
N MET A 76 17.68 -8.48 14.89
CA MET A 76 16.98 -7.34 14.32
C MET A 76 17.59 -6.83 13.01
N LYS A 77 18.93 -6.81 12.89
CA LYS A 77 19.58 -6.43 11.61
C LYS A 77 19.16 -7.37 10.48
N SER A 78 19.12 -8.67 10.77
CA SER A 78 18.70 -9.68 9.80
C SER A 78 17.21 -9.55 9.46
N VAL A 79 16.36 -9.32 10.45
CA VAL A 79 14.91 -9.12 10.25
C VAL A 79 14.66 -7.89 9.40
N LEU A 80 15.25 -6.74 9.76
CA LEU A 80 15.12 -5.49 9.01
C LEU A 80 15.59 -5.63 7.56
N SER A 81 16.74 -6.28 7.36
CA SER A 81 17.24 -6.54 6.01
C SER A 81 16.28 -7.40 5.21
N LEU A 82 15.64 -8.41 5.82
CA LEU A 82 14.65 -9.25 5.16
C LEU A 82 13.36 -8.49 4.84
N TYR A 83 12.89 -7.61 5.74
CA TYR A 83 11.74 -6.76 5.48
C TYR A 83 11.95 -5.86 4.26
N LEU A 84 13.09 -5.17 4.21
CA LEU A 84 13.42 -4.30 3.09
C LEU A 84 13.66 -5.08 1.80
N LEU A 85 14.41 -6.19 1.87
CA LEU A 85 14.68 -7.06 0.73
C LEU A 85 13.39 -7.68 0.18
N GLY A 86 12.51 -8.18 1.06
CA GLY A 86 11.24 -8.79 0.68
C GLY A 86 10.29 -7.77 0.03
N THR A 87 10.22 -6.56 0.60
CA THR A 87 9.42 -5.48 0.04
C THR A 87 9.97 -5.03 -1.32
N PHE A 88 11.27 -4.86 -1.46
CA PHE A 88 11.90 -4.52 -2.74
C PHE A 88 11.74 -5.64 -3.79
N ALA A 89 11.94 -6.90 -3.40
CA ALA A 89 11.74 -8.04 -4.28
C ALA A 89 10.28 -8.12 -4.79
N ALA A 90 9.31 -7.87 -3.91
CA ALA A 90 7.90 -7.81 -4.29
C ALA A 90 7.61 -6.66 -5.26
N ALA A 91 8.19 -5.48 -5.04
CA ALA A 91 8.10 -4.33 -5.94
C ALA A 91 8.67 -4.67 -7.32
N LEU A 92 9.85 -5.29 -7.38
CA LEU A 92 10.50 -5.70 -8.62
C LEU A 92 9.68 -6.75 -9.37
N VAL A 93 9.13 -7.73 -8.68
CA VAL A 93 8.23 -8.74 -9.27
C VAL A 93 7.00 -8.07 -9.88
N ALA A 94 6.40 -7.09 -9.21
CA ALA A 94 5.27 -6.35 -9.75
C ALA A 94 5.63 -5.62 -11.05
N VAL A 95 6.82 -5.04 -11.14
CA VAL A 95 7.34 -4.44 -12.38
C VAL A 95 7.47 -5.50 -13.48
N LEU A 96 8.14 -6.62 -13.21
CA LEU A 96 8.34 -7.69 -14.19
C LEU A 96 7.01 -8.27 -14.69
N VAL A 97 6.05 -8.48 -13.80
CA VAL A 97 4.71 -8.97 -14.17
C VAL A 97 3.98 -7.95 -15.04
N ASN A 98 4.09 -6.66 -14.76
CA ASN A 98 3.47 -5.62 -15.59
C ASN A 98 4.13 -5.47 -16.97
N TYR A 99 5.43 -5.75 -17.10
CA TYR A 99 6.08 -5.84 -18.42
C TYR A 99 5.58 -7.02 -19.25
N LEU A 100 5.33 -8.17 -18.60
CA LEU A 100 4.81 -9.36 -19.27
C LEU A 100 3.32 -9.22 -19.62
N PHE A 101 2.57 -8.53 -18.80
CA PHE A 101 1.12 -8.34 -18.90
C PHE A 101 0.77 -6.86 -18.75
N PRO A 102 1.10 -6.01 -19.74
CA PRO A 102 0.78 -4.59 -19.67
C PRO A 102 -0.73 -4.39 -19.67
N ILE A 103 -1.23 -3.66 -18.67
CA ILE A 103 -2.65 -3.35 -18.51
C ILE A 103 -2.86 -1.86 -18.63
N THR A 104 -3.91 -1.49 -19.37
CA THR A 104 -4.47 -0.13 -19.40
C THR A 104 -5.76 -0.09 -18.61
N ILE A 105 -6.04 1.04 -17.98
CA ILE A 105 -7.24 1.28 -17.20
C ILE A 105 -8.04 2.43 -17.79
N SER A 106 -9.35 2.34 -17.65
CA SER A 106 -10.24 3.39 -18.11
C SER A 106 -10.19 4.58 -17.14
N LEU A 107 -9.59 5.70 -17.57
CA LEU A 107 -9.57 6.97 -16.87
C LEU A 107 -10.44 7.99 -17.61
N THR A 108 -11.04 8.95 -16.89
CA THR A 108 -11.91 9.97 -17.49
C THR A 108 -11.12 11.23 -17.83
N GLY A 109 -11.26 11.75 -19.07
CA GLY A 109 -10.69 13.06 -19.46
C GLY A 109 -9.17 13.06 -19.69
N THR A 110 -8.59 11.92 -20.01
CA THR A 110 -7.16 11.83 -20.32
C THR A 110 -6.93 12.15 -21.79
N SER A 111 -6.49 13.37 -22.09
CA SER A 111 -5.63 13.61 -23.26
C SER A 111 -4.25 13.02 -22.90
N ALA A 112 -3.69 12.22 -23.77
CA ALA A 112 -2.33 11.70 -23.63
C ALA A 112 -1.32 12.88 -23.73
N GLU A 113 -1.05 13.53 -22.61
CA GLU A 113 -0.05 14.62 -22.49
C GLU A 113 1.17 14.20 -21.65
N GLY A 114 1.31 12.92 -21.36
CA GLY A 114 2.52 12.42 -20.72
C GLY A 114 3.66 12.38 -21.73
N THR A 115 4.63 13.26 -21.61
CA THR A 115 5.91 13.11 -22.32
C THR A 115 6.68 11.96 -21.68
N SER A 116 7.00 10.93 -22.48
CA SER A 116 7.94 9.89 -22.00
C SER A 116 9.24 10.58 -21.61
N PRO A 117 9.81 10.28 -20.44
CA PRO A 117 11.15 10.77 -20.10
C PRO A 117 12.16 10.33 -21.16
N ASP A 118 13.11 11.21 -21.54
CA ASP A 118 14.16 10.90 -22.51
C ASP A 118 15.19 9.86 -22.00
N GLY A 119 14.81 9.07 -20.97
CA GLY A 119 15.57 8.00 -20.37
C GLY A 119 15.92 8.21 -18.89
N LEU A 120 16.66 7.24 -18.32
CA LEU A 120 17.00 7.18 -16.90
C LEU A 120 17.69 8.47 -16.38
N GLY A 121 18.52 9.13 -17.22
CA GLY A 121 19.24 10.34 -16.81
C GLY A 121 18.30 11.52 -16.52
N GLU A 122 17.28 11.74 -17.35
CA GLU A 122 16.27 12.76 -17.12
C GLU A 122 15.42 12.46 -15.89
N VAL A 123 15.02 11.19 -15.72
CA VAL A 123 14.26 10.75 -14.54
C VAL A 123 15.04 11.03 -13.26
N ILE A 124 16.33 10.66 -13.21
CA ILE A 124 17.18 10.90 -12.04
C ILE A 124 17.36 12.40 -11.79
N SER A 125 17.60 13.20 -12.84
CA SER A 125 17.76 14.66 -12.71
C SER A 125 16.48 15.29 -12.12
N ASN A 126 15.31 14.93 -12.67
CA ASN A 126 14.02 15.43 -12.20
C ASN A 126 13.73 14.97 -10.75
N LEU A 127 14.11 13.77 -10.37
CA LEU A 127 14.02 13.27 -9.00
C LEU A 127 14.87 14.12 -8.05
N LEU A 128 16.15 14.35 -8.39
CA LEU A 128 17.08 15.11 -7.55
C LEU A 128 16.61 16.54 -7.34
N LEU A 129 16.07 17.19 -8.37
CA LEU A 129 15.53 18.55 -8.26
C LEU A 129 14.27 18.59 -7.38
N LYS A 130 13.40 17.58 -7.48
CA LYS A 130 12.19 17.49 -6.63
C LYS A 130 12.51 17.18 -5.16
N ILE A 131 13.62 16.50 -4.87
CA ILE A 131 14.07 16.18 -3.51
C ILE A 131 14.40 17.44 -2.70
N VAL A 132 15.03 18.43 -3.34
CA VAL A 132 15.52 19.65 -2.69
C VAL A 132 14.51 20.81 -2.66
N ASP A 133 13.27 20.55 -3.05
CA ASP A 133 12.19 21.54 -2.96
C ASP A 133 11.95 21.99 -1.50
N ASN A 134 11.45 23.21 -1.32
CA ASN A 134 11.08 23.70 0.01
C ASN A 134 10.01 22.79 0.64
N PRO A 135 10.15 22.32 1.90
CA PRO A 135 9.23 21.36 2.50
C PRO A 135 7.77 21.85 2.55
N LEU A 136 7.53 23.14 2.79
CA LEU A 136 6.19 23.69 2.79
C LEU A 136 5.64 23.78 1.36
N ASN A 137 6.46 24.18 0.40
CA ASN A 137 6.07 24.21 -1.01
C ASN A 137 5.75 22.80 -1.51
N ALA A 138 6.57 21.80 -1.15
CA ALA A 138 6.32 20.40 -1.48
C ALA A 138 4.95 19.92 -0.99
N LEU A 139 4.56 20.29 0.24
CA LEU A 139 3.24 19.99 0.79
C LEU A 139 2.11 20.71 0.03
N ILE A 140 2.26 21.99 -0.26
CA ILE A 140 1.24 22.82 -0.93
C ILE A 140 1.02 22.33 -2.38
N GLN A 141 2.11 22.05 -3.11
CA GLN A 141 2.07 21.62 -4.51
C GLN A 141 1.86 20.11 -4.66
N ALA A 142 1.73 19.37 -3.56
CA ALA A 142 1.69 17.91 -3.56
C ALA A 142 2.89 17.29 -4.33
N ASN A 143 4.10 17.86 -4.16
CA ASN A 143 5.33 17.25 -4.64
C ASN A 143 5.70 16.08 -3.74
N TYR A 144 5.15 14.91 -4.03
CA TYR A 144 5.28 13.73 -3.17
C TYR A 144 6.72 13.24 -3.01
N ILE A 145 7.59 13.45 -4.00
CA ILE A 145 9.01 13.10 -3.90
C ILE A 145 9.70 14.00 -2.87
N GLY A 146 9.45 15.30 -2.93
CA GLY A 146 9.91 16.27 -1.93
C GLY A 146 9.36 15.97 -0.53
N ILE A 147 8.04 15.67 -0.44
CA ILE A 147 7.38 15.30 0.82
C ILE A 147 8.04 14.05 1.42
N LEU A 148 8.24 12.99 0.63
CA LEU A 148 8.86 11.76 1.09
C LEU A 148 10.29 11.99 1.55
N SER A 149 11.06 12.77 0.78
CA SER A 149 12.46 13.07 1.10
C SER A 149 12.58 13.84 2.42
N TRP A 150 11.76 14.87 2.60
CA TRP A 150 11.72 15.62 3.85
C TRP A 150 11.20 14.78 5.02
N ALA A 151 10.23 13.91 4.80
CA ALA A 151 9.76 12.98 5.82
C ALA A 151 10.87 12.03 6.28
N VAL A 152 11.71 11.54 5.36
CA VAL A 152 12.88 10.72 5.70
C VAL A 152 13.90 11.52 6.51
N VAL A 153 14.24 12.74 6.08
CA VAL A 153 15.19 13.60 6.80
C VAL A 153 14.69 13.93 8.20
N PHE A 154 13.42 14.36 8.34
CA PHE A 154 12.78 14.64 9.63
C PHE A 154 12.75 13.40 10.51
N GLY A 155 12.33 12.25 9.97
CA GLY A 155 12.27 11.01 10.73
C GLY A 155 13.62 10.57 11.27
N ILE A 156 14.69 10.69 10.48
CA ILE A 156 16.06 10.37 10.92
C ILE A 156 16.52 11.37 11.98
N ALA A 157 16.32 12.67 11.80
CA ALA A 157 16.70 13.70 12.76
C ALA A 157 15.95 13.52 14.11
N MET A 158 14.68 13.14 14.05
CA MET A 158 13.86 12.89 15.25
C MET A 158 14.31 11.70 16.10
N ARG A 159 15.17 10.80 15.57
CA ARG A 159 15.72 9.69 16.38
C ARG A 159 16.53 10.16 17.60
N GLU A 160 17.17 11.33 17.46
CA GLU A 160 17.97 11.94 18.52
C GLU A 160 17.17 12.90 19.40
N ALA A 161 15.90 13.14 19.07
CA ALA A 161 15.01 14.00 19.85
C ALA A 161 14.52 13.32 21.13
N SER A 162 13.98 14.12 22.06
CA SER A 162 13.36 13.62 23.29
C SER A 162 12.15 12.72 22.97
N GLU A 163 11.85 11.80 23.88
CA GLU A 163 10.65 10.93 23.73
C GLU A 163 9.37 11.77 23.60
N HIS A 164 9.25 12.87 24.32
CA HIS A 164 8.12 13.79 24.18
C HIS A 164 7.96 14.35 22.75
N SER A 165 9.06 14.65 22.07
CA SER A 165 9.02 15.12 20.67
C SER A 165 8.59 14.00 19.72
N LYS A 166 9.02 12.76 19.97
CA LYS A 166 8.59 11.58 19.21
C LYS A 166 7.10 11.28 19.43
N ASP A 167 6.60 11.44 20.66
CA ASP A 167 5.19 11.28 20.99
C ASP A 167 4.31 12.33 20.26
N LEU A 168 4.80 13.56 20.10
CA LEU A 168 4.10 14.58 19.29
C LEU A 168 4.01 14.18 17.84
N LEU A 169 5.09 13.64 17.25
CA LEU A 169 5.09 13.17 15.86
C LEU A 169 4.17 11.95 15.69
N GLN A 170 4.19 11.02 16.66
CA GLN A 170 3.25 9.90 16.71
C GLN A 170 1.80 10.40 16.75
N THR A 171 1.51 11.37 17.62
CA THR A 171 0.18 11.98 17.73
C THR A 171 -0.27 12.62 16.41
N LEU A 172 0.63 13.30 15.69
CA LEU A 172 0.32 13.85 14.37
C LEU A 172 -0.01 12.75 13.35
N ALA A 173 0.76 11.67 13.35
CA ALA A 173 0.51 10.51 12.49
C ALA A 173 -0.84 9.83 12.83
N ASP A 174 -1.18 9.69 14.10
CA ASP A 174 -2.44 9.12 14.57
C ASP A 174 -3.64 9.99 14.19
N ILE A 175 -3.53 11.31 14.35
CA ILE A 175 -4.59 12.26 13.98
C ILE A 175 -4.82 12.24 12.47
N THR A 176 -3.78 12.29 11.67
CA THR A 176 -3.91 12.24 10.20
C THR A 176 -4.51 10.92 9.74
N SER A 177 -4.08 9.81 10.32
CA SER A 177 -4.66 8.47 10.08
C SER A 177 -6.14 8.42 10.46
N LYS A 178 -6.53 9.04 11.57
CA LYS A 178 -7.91 9.10 12.02
C LYS A 178 -8.80 9.92 11.08
N ILE A 179 -8.29 11.02 10.54
CA ILE A 179 -8.99 11.82 9.52
C ILE A 179 -9.23 10.96 8.27
N VAL A 180 -8.20 10.24 7.80
CA VAL A 180 -8.34 9.32 6.66
C VAL A 180 -9.36 8.22 6.95
N GLU A 181 -9.37 7.63 8.16
CA GLU A 181 -10.38 6.65 8.56
C GLU A 181 -11.81 7.21 8.46
N TRP A 182 -12.01 8.47 8.86
CA TRP A 182 -13.32 9.13 8.72
C TRP A 182 -13.72 9.27 7.24
N ILE A 183 -12.79 9.69 6.38
CA ILE A 183 -13.04 9.78 4.94
C ILE A 183 -13.33 8.39 4.36
N ILE A 184 -12.55 7.36 4.73
CA ILE A 184 -12.76 5.98 4.26
C ILE A 184 -14.12 5.41 4.74
N ASN A 185 -14.64 5.85 5.87
CA ASN A 185 -15.98 5.46 6.30
C ASN A 185 -17.08 6.00 5.36
N LEU A 186 -16.79 7.02 4.54
CA LEU A 186 -17.67 7.51 3.47
C LEU A 186 -17.49 6.72 2.16
N ALA A 187 -16.52 5.82 2.06
CA ALA A 187 -16.21 5.04 0.87
C ALA A 187 -17.44 4.33 0.24
N PRO A 188 -18.41 3.77 0.98
CA PRO A 188 -19.61 3.18 0.37
C PRO A 188 -20.35 4.15 -0.55
N PHE A 189 -20.45 5.41 -0.18
CA PHE A 189 -21.09 6.46 -0.98
C PHE A 189 -20.13 6.99 -2.07
N GLY A 190 -18.85 7.19 -1.72
CA GLY A 190 -17.83 7.60 -2.68
C GLY A 190 -17.67 6.61 -3.82
N ILE A 191 -17.55 5.32 -3.50
CA ILE A 191 -17.42 4.24 -4.50
C ILE A 191 -18.70 4.08 -5.32
N LEU A 192 -19.87 4.23 -4.70
CA LEU A 192 -21.14 4.30 -5.45
C LEU A 192 -21.06 5.36 -6.56
N GLY A 193 -20.63 6.60 -6.23
CA GLY A 193 -20.48 7.69 -7.19
C GLY A 193 -19.42 7.41 -8.26
N LEU A 194 -18.29 6.80 -7.89
CA LEU A 194 -17.22 6.43 -8.83
C LEU A 194 -17.68 5.35 -9.82
N VAL A 195 -18.33 4.30 -9.33
CA VAL A 195 -18.86 3.21 -10.17
C VAL A 195 -19.95 3.73 -11.09
N TYR A 196 -20.86 4.57 -10.56
CA TYR A 196 -21.85 5.27 -11.38
C TYR A 196 -21.19 6.04 -12.52
N LYS A 197 -20.21 6.90 -12.23
CA LYS A 197 -19.51 7.72 -13.23
C LYS A 197 -18.81 6.87 -14.29
N THR A 198 -18.15 5.77 -13.87
CA THR A 198 -17.46 4.83 -14.77
C THR A 198 -18.43 4.16 -15.73
N ILE A 199 -19.55 3.61 -15.22
CA ILE A 199 -20.52 2.89 -16.06
C ILE A 199 -21.28 3.87 -16.96
N ALA A 200 -21.72 5.02 -16.44
CA ALA A 200 -22.43 6.03 -17.23
C ALA A 200 -21.57 6.61 -18.36
N GLY A 201 -20.23 6.75 -18.13
CA GLY A 201 -19.30 7.30 -19.13
C GLY A 201 -18.71 6.26 -20.10
N GLN A 202 -18.44 5.04 -19.65
CA GLN A 202 -17.65 4.04 -20.38
C GLN A 202 -18.34 2.66 -20.47
N GLY A 203 -19.53 2.53 -19.91
CA GLY A 203 -20.24 1.26 -19.84
C GLY A 203 -19.53 0.23 -18.95
N PHE A 204 -19.91 -1.03 -19.09
CA PHE A 204 -19.29 -2.15 -18.33
C PHE A 204 -17.83 -2.46 -18.76
N ALA A 205 -17.38 -1.94 -19.90
CA ALA A 205 -15.99 -2.14 -20.35
C ALA A 205 -14.99 -1.53 -19.35
N GLY A 206 -15.32 -0.39 -18.73
CA GLY A 206 -14.50 0.23 -17.69
C GLY A 206 -14.32 -0.68 -16.47
N LEU A 207 -15.41 -1.29 -15.98
CA LEU A 207 -15.33 -2.24 -14.85
C LEU A 207 -14.56 -3.52 -15.20
N LYS A 208 -14.65 -3.98 -16.45
CA LYS A 208 -13.87 -5.16 -16.90
C LYS A 208 -12.38 -4.90 -16.81
N SER A 209 -11.89 -3.72 -17.19
CA SER A 209 -10.47 -3.36 -17.09
C SER A 209 -10.00 -3.37 -15.62
N TYR A 210 -10.83 -2.90 -14.70
CA TYR A 210 -10.54 -2.95 -13.25
C TYR A 210 -10.51 -4.37 -12.70
N GLY A 211 -11.39 -5.25 -13.21
CA GLY A 211 -11.36 -6.68 -12.87
C GLY A 211 -10.07 -7.38 -13.33
N ILE A 212 -9.59 -7.08 -14.54
CA ILE A 212 -8.33 -7.60 -15.07
C ILE A 212 -7.15 -7.08 -14.25
N LEU A 213 -7.14 -5.79 -13.92
CA LEU A 213 -6.15 -5.18 -13.05
C LEU A 213 -6.11 -5.86 -11.67
N LEU A 214 -7.28 -6.10 -11.06
CA LEU A 214 -7.38 -6.81 -9.78
C LEU A 214 -6.80 -8.23 -9.86
N LEU A 215 -7.09 -8.96 -10.93
CA LEU A 215 -6.55 -10.31 -11.13
C LEU A 215 -5.03 -10.30 -11.26
N LEU A 216 -4.46 -9.35 -12.01
CA LEU A 216 -3.00 -9.21 -12.14
C LEU A 216 -2.37 -8.90 -10.77
N LEU A 217 -2.94 -7.93 -10.07
CA LEU A 217 -2.43 -7.46 -8.77
C LEU A 217 -2.48 -8.57 -7.72
N VAL A 218 -3.63 -9.23 -7.56
CA VAL A 218 -3.80 -10.34 -6.62
C VAL A 218 -2.95 -11.54 -7.03
N GLY A 219 -2.89 -11.86 -8.33
CA GLY A 219 -2.01 -12.89 -8.86
C GLY A 219 -0.55 -12.64 -8.54
N THR A 220 -0.09 -11.40 -8.67
CA THR A 220 1.27 -10.98 -8.30
C THR A 220 1.51 -11.16 -6.80
N MET A 221 0.56 -10.76 -5.95
CA MET A 221 0.66 -10.97 -4.49
C MET A 221 0.75 -12.46 -4.13
N PHE A 222 -0.05 -13.32 -4.76
CA PHE A 222 0.04 -14.77 -4.58
C PHE A 222 1.38 -15.33 -5.07
N PHE A 223 1.90 -14.84 -6.19
CA PHE A 223 3.21 -15.25 -6.67
C PHE A 223 4.32 -14.87 -5.67
N VAL A 224 4.27 -13.67 -5.12
CA VAL A 224 5.20 -13.26 -4.05
C VAL A 224 5.05 -14.16 -2.82
N ALA A 225 3.83 -14.42 -2.37
CA ALA A 225 3.57 -15.23 -1.17
C ALA A 225 4.00 -16.69 -1.33
N LEU A 226 3.83 -17.28 -2.53
CA LEU A 226 4.00 -18.72 -2.75
C LEU A 226 5.28 -19.09 -3.51
N VAL A 227 5.99 -18.11 -4.09
CA VAL A 227 7.24 -18.36 -4.82
C VAL A 227 8.38 -17.54 -4.25
N ILE A 228 8.26 -16.22 -4.20
CA ILE A 228 9.37 -15.34 -3.79
C ILE A 228 9.69 -15.48 -2.30
N ASN A 229 8.69 -15.40 -1.43
CA ASN A 229 8.89 -15.53 0.01
C ASN A 229 9.40 -16.93 0.41
N PRO A 230 8.86 -18.04 -0.14
CA PRO A 230 9.45 -19.38 0.04
C PRO A 230 10.89 -19.47 -0.46
N LEU A 231 11.23 -18.83 -1.59
CA LEU A 231 12.59 -18.82 -2.11
C LEU A 231 13.54 -18.11 -1.14
N ILE A 232 13.18 -16.93 -0.62
CA ILE A 232 13.94 -16.22 0.39
C ILE A 232 14.10 -17.08 1.64
N ALA A 233 13.02 -17.70 2.10
CA ALA A 233 13.04 -18.59 3.26
C ALA A 233 13.95 -19.80 3.04
N PHE A 234 13.88 -20.45 1.86
CA PHE A 234 14.72 -21.58 1.50
C PHE A 234 16.22 -21.21 1.52
N ILE A 235 16.59 -20.06 0.96
CA ILE A 235 17.98 -19.57 0.97
C ILE A 235 18.48 -19.40 2.39
N MET A 236 17.63 -18.90 3.30
CA MET A 236 18.00 -18.63 4.70
C MET A 236 18.07 -19.88 5.54
N ILE A 237 17.05 -20.75 5.51
CA ILE A 237 16.97 -21.93 6.39
C ILE A 237 17.53 -23.19 5.77
N ARG A 238 17.74 -23.23 4.44
CA ARG A 238 18.23 -24.37 3.65
C ARG A 238 17.48 -25.68 3.94
N LYS A 239 16.14 -25.56 4.06
CA LYS A 239 15.18 -26.66 4.28
C LYS A 239 13.87 -26.29 3.57
N ASN A 240 12.97 -27.26 3.39
CA ASN A 240 11.68 -26.97 2.77
C ASN A 240 10.92 -25.87 3.52
N PRO A 241 10.68 -24.68 2.92
CA PRO A 241 10.08 -23.54 3.62
C PRO A 241 8.55 -23.63 3.70
N TYR A 242 7.92 -24.46 2.86
CA TYR A 242 6.46 -24.44 2.70
C TYR A 242 5.67 -24.74 3.97
N PRO A 243 6.08 -25.67 4.86
CA PRO A 243 5.37 -25.89 6.12
C PRO A 243 5.28 -24.61 6.96
N LEU A 244 6.37 -23.83 7.04
CA LEU A 244 6.40 -22.55 7.76
C LEU A 244 5.58 -21.50 7.03
N VAL A 245 5.75 -21.36 5.71
CA VAL A 245 5.02 -20.39 4.89
C VAL A 245 3.51 -20.58 5.00
N PHE A 246 3.03 -21.83 4.84
CA PHE A 246 1.60 -22.11 4.97
C PHE A 246 1.08 -21.91 6.39
N LYS A 247 1.89 -22.15 7.42
CA LYS A 247 1.51 -21.85 8.80
C LYS A 247 1.35 -20.34 9.01
N CYS A 248 2.28 -19.53 8.49
CA CYS A 248 2.18 -18.07 8.55
C CYS A 248 0.97 -17.54 7.77
N LEU A 249 0.73 -18.02 6.54
CA LEU A 249 -0.43 -17.64 5.74
C LEU A 249 -1.75 -18.04 6.41
N ARG A 250 -1.83 -19.25 6.96
CA ARG A 250 -3.06 -19.77 7.58
C ARG A 250 -3.41 -19.02 8.87
N VAL A 251 -2.44 -18.73 9.73
CA VAL A 251 -2.70 -18.14 11.05
C VAL A 251 -2.71 -16.61 10.95
N SER A 252 -1.63 -16.00 10.47
CA SER A 252 -1.49 -14.56 10.35
C SER A 252 -2.21 -14.01 9.12
N GLY A 253 -1.92 -14.58 7.94
CA GLY A 253 -2.46 -14.07 6.67
C GLY A 253 -3.98 -14.12 6.62
N LEU A 254 -4.60 -15.22 7.04
CA LEU A 254 -6.06 -15.32 7.02
C LEU A 254 -6.72 -14.32 7.99
N THR A 255 -6.17 -14.12 9.18
CA THR A 255 -6.70 -13.13 10.13
C THR A 255 -6.52 -11.70 9.58
N ALA A 256 -5.34 -11.40 9.02
CA ALA A 256 -5.04 -10.11 8.43
C ALA A 256 -5.92 -9.81 7.20
N PHE A 257 -6.24 -10.83 6.38
CA PHE A 257 -7.16 -10.72 5.25
C PHE A 257 -8.53 -10.18 5.66
N PHE A 258 -9.08 -10.68 6.75
CA PHE A 258 -10.40 -10.26 7.20
C PHE A 258 -10.39 -8.96 8.01
N THR A 259 -9.33 -8.70 8.76
CA THR A 259 -9.22 -7.47 9.56
C THR A 259 -8.77 -6.27 8.73
N ARG A 260 -8.01 -6.51 7.65
CA ARG A 260 -7.40 -5.47 6.81
C ARG A 260 -6.56 -4.47 7.62
N SER A 261 -5.94 -4.95 8.68
CA SER A 261 -5.10 -4.14 9.56
C SER A 261 -3.93 -4.97 10.09
N SER A 262 -2.73 -4.64 9.66
CA SER A 262 -1.49 -5.25 10.17
C SER A 262 -1.32 -4.94 11.66
N ALA A 263 -1.68 -3.74 12.10
CA ALA A 263 -1.61 -3.35 13.51
C ALA A 263 -2.56 -4.20 14.40
N ALA A 264 -3.80 -4.42 13.96
CA ALA A 264 -4.75 -5.27 14.67
C ALA A 264 -4.30 -6.75 14.72
N ASN A 265 -3.41 -7.15 13.80
CA ASN A 265 -2.89 -8.53 13.72
C ASN A 265 -1.63 -8.76 14.58
N ILE A 266 -1.04 -7.70 15.18
CA ILE A 266 0.15 -7.81 16.04
C ILE A 266 -0.01 -8.89 17.13
N PRO A 267 -1.11 -8.95 17.91
CA PRO A 267 -1.25 -9.97 18.94
C PRO A 267 -1.28 -11.40 18.39
N VAL A 268 -1.88 -11.59 17.22
CA VAL A 268 -1.92 -12.89 16.52
C VAL A 268 -0.52 -13.30 16.09
N ASN A 269 0.25 -12.38 15.51
CA ASN A 269 1.61 -12.60 15.06
C ASN A 269 2.56 -12.90 16.23
N MET A 270 2.45 -12.16 17.33
CA MET A 270 3.25 -12.41 18.55
C MET A 270 2.96 -13.80 19.14
N LYS A 271 1.67 -14.17 19.18
CA LYS A 271 1.27 -15.51 19.64
C LYS A 271 1.86 -16.60 18.73
N LEU A 272 1.80 -16.41 17.40
CA LEU A 272 2.36 -17.35 16.43
C LEU A 272 3.88 -17.46 16.58
N CYS A 273 4.60 -16.35 16.77
CA CYS A 273 6.03 -16.36 17.03
C CYS A 273 6.38 -17.17 18.30
N LYS A 274 5.60 -17.01 19.38
CA LYS A 274 5.74 -17.80 20.60
C LYS A 274 5.51 -19.29 20.35
N GLU A 275 4.47 -19.66 19.58
CA GLU A 275 4.18 -21.06 19.21
C GLU A 275 5.27 -21.68 18.30
N LEU A 276 6.00 -20.87 17.56
CA LEU A 276 7.16 -21.27 16.77
C LEU A 276 8.44 -21.40 17.61
N GLY A 277 8.41 -21.00 18.88
CA GLY A 277 9.55 -21.06 19.80
C GLY A 277 10.60 -19.98 19.55
N LEU A 278 10.21 -18.85 18.95
CA LEU A 278 11.10 -17.72 18.69
C LEU A 278 11.42 -16.95 19.96
N ASN A 279 12.54 -16.22 19.94
CA ASN A 279 12.99 -15.41 21.08
C ASN A 279 12.02 -14.23 21.32
N PRO A 280 11.44 -14.10 22.53
CA PRO A 280 10.57 -12.97 22.88
C PRO A 280 11.20 -11.59 22.67
N ASP A 281 12.50 -11.44 22.91
CA ASP A 281 13.21 -10.15 22.75
C ASP A 281 13.28 -9.74 21.27
N THR A 282 13.28 -10.71 20.35
CA THR A 282 13.24 -10.43 18.91
C THR A 282 11.83 -10.11 18.45
N TYR A 283 10.86 -11.00 18.69
CA TYR A 283 9.53 -10.80 18.09
C TYR A 283 8.71 -9.69 18.77
N SER A 284 8.99 -9.33 20.03
CA SER A 284 8.33 -8.19 20.68
C SER A 284 8.66 -6.84 20.01
N VAL A 285 9.79 -6.75 19.34
CA VAL A 285 10.21 -5.57 18.58
C VAL A 285 9.92 -5.74 17.09
N SER A 286 10.27 -6.90 16.50
CA SER A 286 10.15 -7.08 15.06
C SER A 286 8.71 -7.09 14.56
N ILE A 287 7.77 -7.67 15.30
CA ILE A 287 6.36 -7.76 14.86
C ILE A 287 5.67 -6.39 14.85
N PRO A 288 5.73 -5.56 15.90
CA PRO A 288 5.20 -4.20 15.83
C PRO A 288 5.87 -3.36 14.73
N LEU A 289 7.19 -3.47 14.58
CA LEU A 289 7.94 -2.75 13.55
C LEU A 289 7.57 -3.24 12.15
N GLY A 290 7.46 -4.56 11.94
CA GLY A 290 7.04 -5.18 10.69
C GLY A 290 5.69 -4.69 10.22
N SER A 291 4.73 -4.53 11.15
CA SER A 291 3.39 -4.04 10.83
C SER A 291 3.37 -2.64 10.18
N THR A 292 4.48 -1.92 10.19
CA THR A 292 4.63 -0.59 9.58
C THR A 292 5.63 -0.54 8.43
N ILE A 293 6.70 -1.35 8.43
CA ILE A 293 7.77 -1.26 7.43
C ILE A 293 7.87 -2.46 6.48
N ASN A 294 7.29 -3.61 6.83
CA ASN A 294 7.30 -4.81 5.98
C ASN A 294 6.06 -4.84 5.10
N MET A 295 6.08 -4.09 4.03
CA MET A 295 4.91 -3.74 3.22
C MET A 295 5.01 -4.25 1.78
N ALA A 296 5.36 -5.54 1.61
CA ALA A 296 5.52 -6.17 0.31
C ALA A 296 4.27 -6.05 -0.58
N GLY A 297 3.09 -6.27 -0.02
CA GLY A 297 1.82 -6.14 -0.73
C GLY A 297 1.52 -4.69 -1.14
N ALA A 298 1.83 -3.71 -0.27
CA ALA A 298 1.70 -2.29 -0.59
C ALA A 298 2.63 -1.90 -1.75
N ALA A 299 3.87 -2.39 -1.77
CA ALA A 299 4.80 -2.14 -2.86
C ALA A 299 4.30 -2.74 -4.20
N VAL A 300 3.70 -3.94 -4.17
CA VAL A 300 3.02 -4.52 -5.34
C VAL A 300 1.87 -3.64 -5.81
N THR A 301 1.04 -3.17 -4.90
CA THR A 301 -0.10 -2.27 -5.21
C THR A 301 0.36 -0.98 -5.86
N ILE A 302 1.33 -0.29 -5.25
CA ILE A 302 1.86 0.98 -5.75
C ILE A 302 2.41 0.79 -7.17
N ASN A 303 3.27 -0.21 -7.39
CA ASN A 303 3.88 -0.45 -8.71
C ASN A 303 2.85 -0.84 -9.76
N THR A 304 1.95 -1.77 -9.46
CA THR A 304 0.97 -2.26 -10.42
C THR A 304 0.02 -1.15 -10.86
N LEU A 305 -0.50 -0.36 -9.93
CA LEU A 305 -1.41 0.74 -10.26
C LEU A 305 -0.70 1.89 -10.96
N THR A 306 0.54 2.20 -10.58
CA THR A 306 1.34 3.21 -11.27
C THR A 306 1.66 2.79 -12.71
N LEU A 307 2.09 1.55 -12.94
CA LEU A 307 2.38 1.06 -14.29
C LEU A 307 1.11 0.95 -15.15
N ALA A 308 -0.04 0.64 -14.56
CA ALA A 308 -1.31 0.71 -15.27
C ALA A 308 -1.65 2.14 -15.72
N ALA A 309 -1.33 3.16 -14.89
CA ALA A 309 -1.46 4.56 -15.28
C ALA A 309 -0.49 4.93 -16.40
N VAL A 310 0.77 4.55 -16.25
CA VAL A 310 1.85 4.75 -17.25
C VAL A 310 1.47 4.17 -18.61
N ASN A 311 1.03 2.90 -18.63
CA ASN A 311 0.56 2.23 -19.85
C ASN A 311 -0.66 2.95 -20.46
N THR A 312 -1.57 3.44 -19.61
CA THR A 312 -2.79 4.16 -20.07
C THR A 312 -2.42 5.50 -20.70
N GLN A 313 -1.38 6.17 -20.20
CA GLN A 313 -0.87 7.43 -20.76
C GLN A 313 0.07 7.21 -21.96
N GLY A 314 0.34 5.97 -22.37
CA GLY A 314 1.25 5.66 -23.49
C GLY A 314 2.72 5.98 -23.20
N ILE A 315 3.09 6.16 -21.92
CA ILE A 315 4.47 6.47 -21.52
C ILE A 315 5.33 5.20 -21.66
N GLN A 316 6.43 5.32 -22.39
CA GLN A 316 7.41 4.24 -22.50
C GLN A 316 8.32 4.24 -21.27
N VAL A 317 8.50 3.07 -20.67
CA VAL A 317 9.34 2.92 -19.45
C VAL A 317 10.48 1.96 -19.75
N ASP A 318 11.70 2.45 -19.66
CA ASP A 318 12.89 1.61 -19.70
C ASP A 318 13.10 0.85 -18.40
N PHE A 319 13.88 -0.23 -18.45
CA PHE A 319 14.11 -1.09 -17.28
C PHE A 319 14.79 -0.35 -16.11
N GLY A 320 15.67 0.61 -16.39
CA GLY A 320 16.36 1.39 -15.36
C GLY A 320 15.36 2.26 -14.58
N THR A 321 14.46 2.96 -15.29
CA THR A 321 13.38 3.76 -14.69
C THR A 321 12.42 2.88 -13.87
N ALA A 322 12.10 1.69 -14.36
CA ALA A 322 11.26 0.74 -13.62
C ALA A 322 11.94 0.20 -12.35
N LEU A 323 13.26 0.07 -12.36
CA LEU A 323 14.04 -0.26 -11.15
C LEU A 323 13.97 0.88 -10.12
N VAL A 324 14.10 2.15 -10.58
CA VAL A 324 13.91 3.32 -9.72
C VAL A 324 12.50 3.35 -9.13
N LEU A 325 11.47 3.06 -9.92
CA LEU A 325 10.10 2.90 -9.44
C LEU A 325 10.01 1.86 -8.32
N SER A 326 10.67 0.70 -8.46
CA SER A 326 10.67 -0.34 -7.43
C SER A 326 11.30 0.13 -6.12
N VAL A 327 12.36 0.95 -6.18
CA VAL A 327 12.98 1.56 -4.99
C VAL A 327 12.03 2.57 -4.36
N VAL A 328 11.45 3.48 -5.15
CA VAL A 328 10.50 4.49 -4.67
C VAL A 328 9.27 3.84 -4.04
N ALA A 329 8.72 2.80 -4.67
CA ALA A 329 7.58 2.08 -4.13
C ALA A 329 7.92 1.36 -2.81
N ALA A 330 9.10 0.72 -2.70
CA ALA A 330 9.52 0.03 -1.48
C ALA A 330 9.70 1.02 -0.32
N ILE A 331 10.31 2.19 -0.56
CA ILE A 331 10.47 3.24 0.46
C ILE A 331 9.10 3.83 0.83
N SER A 332 8.27 4.14 -0.17
CA SER A 332 6.93 4.71 0.07
C SER A 332 6.06 3.74 0.85
N ALA A 333 6.12 2.44 0.53
CA ALA A 333 5.33 1.41 1.19
C ALA A 333 5.56 1.37 2.71
N CYS A 334 6.77 1.70 3.19
CA CYS A 334 7.04 1.85 4.63
C CYS A 334 6.19 2.96 5.29
N GLY A 335 5.65 3.87 4.51
CA GLY A 335 4.70 4.92 4.96
C GLY A 335 3.23 4.54 4.80
N ALA A 336 2.91 3.33 4.31
CA ALA A 336 1.52 2.93 4.08
C ALA A 336 0.70 2.81 5.37
N SER A 337 1.36 2.65 6.51
CA SER A 337 0.76 2.48 7.86
C SER A 337 -0.47 1.55 7.86
N GLY A 338 -0.69 0.74 8.86
CA GLY A 338 -1.77 -0.26 8.93
C GLY A 338 -3.22 0.27 8.80
N VAL A 339 -3.43 1.36 8.07
CA VAL A 339 -4.73 1.94 7.73
C VAL A 339 -5.22 1.35 6.42
N ALA A 340 -6.47 0.88 6.39
CA ALA A 340 -7.08 0.33 5.20
C ALA A 340 -6.99 1.31 4.00
N GLY A 341 -6.46 0.85 2.87
CA GLY A 341 -6.26 1.66 1.66
C GLY A 341 -5.10 2.67 1.75
N GLY A 342 -4.25 2.60 2.78
CA GLY A 342 -3.10 3.50 2.94
C GLY A 342 -2.12 3.45 1.77
N SER A 343 -1.86 2.28 1.20
CA SER A 343 -1.00 2.10 0.03
C SER A 343 -1.49 2.86 -1.21
N LEU A 344 -2.81 2.98 -1.39
CA LEU A 344 -3.40 3.69 -2.52
C LEU A 344 -3.05 5.18 -2.51
N LEU A 345 -2.93 5.78 -1.32
CA LEU A 345 -2.57 7.20 -1.16
C LEU A 345 -1.10 7.48 -1.48
N LEU A 346 -0.29 6.46 -1.68
CA LEU A 346 1.12 6.56 -2.07
C LEU A 346 1.32 6.43 -3.59
N ILE A 347 0.28 6.07 -4.35
CA ILE A 347 0.33 6.00 -5.82
C ILE A 347 0.77 7.33 -6.45
N PRO A 348 0.31 8.51 -6.01
CA PRO A 348 0.76 9.78 -6.56
C PRO A 348 2.28 10.00 -6.42
N VAL A 349 2.92 9.46 -5.37
CA VAL A 349 4.39 9.49 -5.22
C VAL A 349 5.05 8.80 -6.40
N ALA A 350 4.61 7.57 -6.71
CA ALA A 350 5.16 6.78 -7.80
C ALA A 350 4.79 7.34 -9.19
N CYS A 351 3.57 7.84 -9.37
CA CYS A 351 3.12 8.50 -10.60
C CYS A 351 3.93 9.75 -10.93
N SER A 352 4.34 10.52 -9.91
CA SER A 352 5.13 11.74 -10.10
C SER A 352 6.54 11.48 -10.67
N LEU A 353 7.04 10.24 -10.58
CA LEU A 353 8.28 9.79 -11.20
C LEU A 353 8.21 9.86 -12.74
N PHE A 354 7.03 9.65 -13.29
CA PHE A 354 6.76 9.65 -14.73
C PHE A 354 6.11 10.96 -15.21
N GLY A 355 6.14 12.01 -14.42
CA GLY A 355 5.50 13.28 -14.76
C GLY A 355 3.96 13.22 -14.81
N ILE A 356 3.35 12.12 -14.34
CA ILE A 356 1.89 11.99 -14.29
C ILE A 356 1.34 12.97 -13.25
N GLY A 357 0.47 13.86 -13.71
CA GLY A 357 -0.15 14.87 -12.87
C GLY A 357 -1.03 14.28 -11.76
N ASN A 358 -1.15 15.02 -10.65
CA ASN A 358 -1.89 14.56 -9.48
C ASN A 358 -3.38 14.25 -9.77
N ASP A 359 -3.99 14.92 -10.76
CA ASP A 359 -5.37 14.65 -11.17
C ASP A 359 -5.54 13.25 -11.75
N ILE A 360 -4.61 12.81 -12.58
CA ILE A 360 -4.61 11.46 -13.16
C ILE A 360 -4.25 10.44 -12.06
N ALA A 361 -3.23 10.72 -11.25
CA ALA A 361 -2.85 9.85 -10.14
C ALA A 361 -4.01 9.60 -9.17
N MET A 362 -4.81 10.62 -8.85
CA MET A 362 -5.99 10.47 -7.99
C MET A 362 -7.14 9.72 -8.66
N GLN A 363 -7.24 9.72 -9.99
CA GLN A 363 -8.17 8.82 -10.67
C GLN A 363 -7.73 7.36 -10.53
N VAL A 364 -6.42 7.09 -10.60
CA VAL A 364 -5.86 5.75 -10.36
C VAL A 364 -6.12 5.30 -8.91
N VAL A 365 -5.95 6.21 -7.94
CA VAL A 365 -6.34 5.97 -6.54
C VAL A 365 -7.82 5.60 -6.44
N SER A 366 -8.69 6.29 -7.19
CA SER A 366 -10.13 6.00 -7.23
C SER A 366 -10.42 4.59 -7.74
N VAL A 367 -9.73 4.16 -8.82
CA VAL A 367 -9.80 2.77 -9.31
C VAL A 367 -9.35 1.80 -8.23
N GLY A 368 -8.24 2.11 -7.54
CA GLY A 368 -7.75 1.34 -6.40
C GLY A 368 -8.82 1.16 -5.32
N PHE A 369 -9.58 2.19 -4.96
CA PHE A 369 -10.67 2.09 -3.99
C PHE A 369 -11.85 1.25 -4.49
N ILE A 370 -12.17 1.25 -5.80
CA ILE A 370 -13.21 0.40 -6.38
C ILE A 370 -12.86 -1.09 -6.19
N ILE A 371 -11.61 -1.47 -6.44
CA ILE A 371 -11.12 -2.85 -6.28
C ILE A 371 -10.62 -3.13 -4.85
N GLY A 372 -10.57 -2.13 -4.00
CA GLY A 372 -9.84 -2.09 -2.74
C GLY A 372 -10.29 -3.10 -1.70
N VAL A 373 -11.52 -3.61 -1.76
CA VAL A 373 -12.00 -4.62 -0.79
C VAL A 373 -11.13 -5.89 -0.85
N ILE A 374 -10.91 -6.42 -2.05
CA ILE A 374 -10.13 -7.65 -2.26
C ILE A 374 -8.64 -7.32 -2.26
N GLN A 375 -8.25 -6.23 -2.94
CA GLN A 375 -6.87 -5.80 -3.04
C GLN A 375 -6.25 -5.61 -1.65
N ASP A 376 -6.84 -4.80 -0.79
CA ASP A 376 -6.34 -4.46 0.55
C ASP A 376 -6.36 -5.66 1.51
N SER A 377 -7.34 -6.58 1.35
CA SER A 377 -7.36 -7.84 2.09
C SER A 377 -6.18 -8.74 1.73
N CYS A 378 -5.86 -8.90 0.45
CA CYS A 378 -4.72 -9.69 -0.02
C CYS A 378 -3.39 -9.01 0.34
N GLU A 379 -3.31 -7.69 0.19
CA GLU A 379 -2.17 -6.87 0.58
C GLU A 379 -1.83 -7.06 2.05
N THR A 380 -2.81 -6.87 2.93
CA THR A 380 -2.61 -7.00 4.38
C THR A 380 -2.26 -8.42 4.78
N ALA A 381 -2.87 -9.43 4.13
CA ALA A 381 -2.54 -10.83 4.35
C ALA A 381 -1.07 -11.14 4.01
N LEU A 382 -0.59 -10.62 2.88
CA LEU A 382 0.81 -10.77 2.46
C LEU A 382 1.75 -10.05 3.44
N ASN A 383 1.50 -8.77 3.75
CA ASN A 383 2.32 -7.98 4.66
C ASN A 383 2.45 -8.67 6.02
N SER A 384 1.33 -8.95 6.66
CA SER A 384 1.30 -9.47 8.03
C SER A 384 1.85 -10.89 8.17
N SER A 385 1.60 -11.78 7.20
CA SER A 385 2.15 -13.13 7.25
C SER A 385 3.66 -13.16 7.09
N THR A 386 4.23 -12.20 6.35
CA THR A 386 5.68 -12.07 6.17
C THR A 386 6.37 -11.44 7.37
N ASP A 387 5.67 -10.70 8.24
CA ASP A 387 6.23 -10.25 9.52
C ASP A 387 6.72 -11.44 10.34
N VAL A 388 5.86 -12.46 10.47
CA VAL A 388 6.20 -13.68 11.21
C VAL A 388 7.22 -14.52 10.44
N LEU A 389 7.05 -14.69 9.12
CA LEU A 389 7.94 -15.50 8.31
C LEU A 389 9.39 -14.98 8.38
N PHE A 390 9.61 -13.68 8.16
CA PHE A 390 10.93 -13.09 8.14
C PHE A 390 11.55 -13.01 9.53
N THR A 391 10.77 -12.77 10.57
CA THR A 391 11.22 -12.90 11.95
C THR A 391 11.68 -14.34 12.24
N ALA A 392 10.88 -15.33 11.85
CA ALA A 392 11.19 -16.75 12.08
C ALA A 392 12.46 -17.19 11.35
N ILE A 393 12.58 -16.94 10.06
CA ILE A 393 13.75 -17.38 9.29
C ILE A 393 15.04 -16.66 9.69
N SER A 394 14.94 -15.44 10.24
CA SER A 394 16.10 -14.71 10.74
C SER A 394 16.72 -15.37 11.98
N GLU A 395 15.93 -16.06 12.79
CA GLU A 395 16.42 -16.84 13.93
C GLU A 395 16.72 -18.29 13.56
N MET A 396 15.81 -18.93 12.80
CA MET A 396 15.94 -20.36 12.45
C MET A 396 17.17 -20.67 11.61
N LYS A 397 17.74 -19.70 10.88
CA LYS A 397 19.00 -19.90 10.14
C LYS A 397 20.14 -20.35 11.05
N ASP A 398 20.14 -19.91 12.31
CA ASP A 398 21.16 -20.18 13.32
C ASP A 398 20.82 -21.43 14.17
N TRP A 399 19.63 -21.99 14.02
CA TRP A 399 19.23 -23.21 14.75
C TRP A 399 19.87 -24.47 14.15
N PRO A 400 20.04 -25.56 14.96
CA PRO A 400 20.36 -26.87 14.42
C PRO A 400 19.39 -27.28 13.33
N LYS A 401 19.90 -27.93 12.27
CA LYS A 401 19.09 -28.26 11.09
C LYS A 401 17.83 -29.09 11.44
N GLU A 402 17.92 -29.98 12.42
CA GLU A 402 16.82 -30.83 12.89
C GLU A 402 15.67 -30.00 13.47
N LYS A 403 15.97 -28.84 14.08
CA LYS A 403 15.00 -27.96 14.73
C LYS A 403 14.42 -26.88 13.79
N ARG A 404 14.96 -26.72 12.57
CA ARG A 404 14.39 -25.80 11.59
C ARG A 404 13.09 -26.38 11.06
N TYR A 405 12.16 -25.52 10.72
CA TYR A 405 10.83 -25.88 10.24
C TYR A 405 10.86 -26.68 8.96
#